data_c0c697afba96dafef10d7ef9aec1d346
#
_entry.id   c0c697afba96dafef10d7ef9aec1d346
#
_cell.length_a   1.000
_cell.length_b   1.000
_cell.length_c   1.000
_cell.angle_alpha   90.00
_cell.angle_beta   90.00
_cell.angle_gamma   90.00
#
_symmetry.space_group_name_H-M   'P 1'
#
loop_
_entity.id
_entity.type
_entity.pdbx_description
1 polymer ?
#
loop_
_entity_poly.entity_id
_entity_poly.type
_entity_poly.pdbx_seq_one_letter_code
_entity_poly.pdbx_strand_id
1 'polypeptide(L)'
;LARVDATEVEARWRQTRQEHMEALREIYGYKTFTGRGARDLRDWLSDQAEDARSNEDLAQRLVARCRETQTILPAVSTIERLCADALVAAERRIETRIAERLDDDARERLDGLLTELLDANVSRFIWLRQFEVGNNSAAANRLLDRLELLSGLALDPQLLASIPPHRIARLRRQGERYFTDGLRDNSSDRRWAILAVCAVEWEAAIADTVVETHDRI
;
A
#
# COMPACT_ATOMS: atom_id res chain seq x y z
N LEU A 1 49.30 -39.24 3.12
CA LEU A 1 47.95 -38.69 3.39
C LEU A 1 47.61 -37.76 2.25
N ALA A 2 46.73 -38.22 1.32
CA ALA A 2 46.23 -37.41 0.21
C ALA A 2 45.46 -36.20 0.79
N ARG A 3 45.84 -35.01 0.37
CA ARG A 3 45.14 -33.77 0.69
C ARG A 3 43.80 -33.81 -0.04
N VAL A 4 42.73 -34.04 0.68
CA VAL A 4 41.39 -34.00 0.12
C VAL A 4 41.12 -32.51 -0.24
N ASP A 5 40.82 -32.25 -1.51
CA ASP A 5 40.50 -30.90 -1.96
C ASP A 5 39.15 -30.47 -1.40
N ALA A 6 39.13 -29.39 -0.63
CA ALA A 6 37.92 -28.89 -0.01
C ALA A 6 36.82 -28.57 -1.05
N THR A 7 37.22 -28.21 -2.25
CA THR A 7 36.33 -27.87 -3.37
C THR A 7 35.62 -29.13 -3.89
N GLU A 8 36.34 -30.28 -3.92
CA GLU A 8 35.79 -31.57 -4.37
C GLU A 8 34.81 -32.14 -3.32
N VAL A 9 35.15 -32.01 -2.04
CA VAL A 9 34.26 -32.40 -0.93
C VAL A 9 32.96 -31.57 -0.96
N GLU A 10 33.06 -30.28 -1.17
CA GLU A 10 31.91 -29.40 -1.23
C GLU A 10 31.04 -29.65 -2.46
N ALA A 11 31.61 -29.94 -3.62
CA ALA A 11 30.90 -30.31 -4.83
C ALA A 11 30.13 -31.64 -4.63
N ARG A 12 30.79 -32.63 -4.02
CA ARG A 12 30.21 -33.93 -3.73
C ARG A 12 29.07 -33.84 -2.70
N TRP A 13 29.21 -32.97 -1.71
CA TRP A 13 28.18 -32.72 -0.70
C TRP A 13 26.93 -32.06 -1.31
N ARG A 14 27.11 -31.11 -2.22
CA ARG A 14 26.02 -30.48 -2.96
C ARG A 14 25.28 -31.48 -3.83
N GLN A 15 25.98 -32.36 -4.54
CA GLN A 15 25.38 -33.39 -5.37
C GLN A 15 24.57 -34.39 -4.53
N THR A 16 25.12 -34.89 -3.43
CA THR A 16 24.42 -35.84 -2.54
C THR A 16 23.16 -35.18 -1.92
N ARG A 17 23.24 -33.91 -1.55
CA ARG A 17 22.09 -33.19 -1.04
C ARG A 17 21.00 -33.03 -2.10
N GLN A 18 21.36 -32.77 -3.34
CA GLN A 18 20.41 -32.64 -4.45
C GLN A 18 19.72 -33.98 -4.74
N GLU A 19 20.46 -35.06 -4.79
CA GLU A 19 19.94 -36.41 -4.98
C GLU A 19 18.96 -36.82 -3.86
N HIS A 20 19.30 -36.53 -2.59
CA HIS A 20 18.38 -36.76 -1.47
C HIS A 20 17.11 -35.91 -1.55
N MET A 21 17.23 -34.65 -1.95
CA MET A 21 16.06 -33.77 -2.13
C MET A 21 15.16 -34.25 -3.26
N GLU A 22 15.73 -34.77 -4.35
CA GLU A 22 14.98 -35.33 -5.46
C GLU A 22 14.26 -36.63 -5.04
N ALA A 23 14.93 -37.52 -4.32
CA ALA A 23 14.32 -38.76 -3.78
C ALA A 23 13.17 -38.44 -2.79
N LEU A 24 13.36 -37.49 -1.87
CA LEU A 24 12.31 -37.07 -0.95
C LEU A 24 11.12 -36.45 -1.68
N ARG A 25 11.37 -35.70 -2.73
CA ARG A 25 10.31 -35.13 -3.57
C ARG A 25 9.46 -36.20 -4.24
N GLU A 26 10.13 -37.22 -4.78
CA GLU A 26 9.48 -38.31 -5.47
C GLU A 26 8.63 -39.18 -4.51
N ILE A 27 9.17 -39.46 -3.32
CA ILE A 27 8.48 -40.26 -2.28
C ILE A 27 7.27 -39.50 -1.71
N TYR A 28 7.40 -38.20 -1.43
CA TYR A 28 6.37 -37.43 -0.75
C TYR A 28 5.52 -36.56 -1.69
N GLY A 29 5.75 -36.60 -3.00
CA GLY A 29 4.98 -35.84 -3.98
C GLY A 29 5.18 -34.31 -3.93
N TYR A 30 6.31 -33.86 -3.35
CA TYR A 30 6.56 -32.41 -3.27
C TYR A 30 6.93 -31.80 -4.63
N LYS A 31 6.33 -30.66 -4.93
CA LYS A 31 6.60 -29.87 -6.14
C LYS A 31 7.74 -28.88 -5.89
N THR A 32 8.55 -28.64 -6.93
CA THR A 32 9.55 -27.56 -6.86
C THR A 32 8.90 -26.20 -7.06
N PHE A 33 9.50 -25.17 -6.43
CA PHE A 33 9.18 -23.78 -6.72
C PHE A 33 9.85 -23.34 -8.04
N THR A 34 9.44 -23.97 -9.16
CA THR A 34 9.97 -23.70 -10.53
C THR A 34 8.85 -23.78 -11.56
N GLY A 35 9.08 -23.23 -12.73
CA GLY A 35 8.18 -23.36 -13.88
C GLY A 35 6.75 -22.90 -13.59
N ARG A 36 5.78 -23.75 -13.88
CA ARG A 36 4.34 -23.46 -13.74
C ARG A 36 3.95 -23.24 -12.27
N GLY A 37 4.43 -24.12 -11.36
CA GLY A 37 4.10 -24.01 -9.94
C GLY A 37 4.58 -22.67 -9.31
N ALA A 38 5.73 -22.15 -9.76
CA ALA A 38 6.20 -20.86 -9.30
C ALA A 38 5.36 -19.70 -9.86
N ARG A 39 4.81 -19.82 -11.05
CA ARG A 39 3.88 -18.81 -11.62
C ARG A 39 2.56 -18.81 -10.85
N ASP A 40 1.93 -19.97 -10.71
CA ASP A 40 0.66 -20.10 -9.98
C ASP A 40 0.74 -19.56 -8.55
N LEU A 41 1.89 -19.76 -7.88
CA LEU A 41 2.13 -19.19 -6.54
C LEU A 41 2.35 -17.67 -6.55
N ARG A 42 2.99 -17.11 -7.59
CA ARG A 42 3.14 -15.66 -7.72
C ARG A 42 1.79 -14.98 -8.01
N ASP A 43 0.98 -15.57 -8.87
CA ASP A 43 -0.34 -15.06 -9.20
C ASP A 43 -1.22 -15.07 -7.94
N TRP A 44 -1.25 -16.20 -7.22
CA TRP A 44 -1.94 -16.29 -5.94
C TRP A 44 -1.43 -15.26 -4.92
N LEU A 45 -0.10 -15.09 -4.81
CA LEU A 45 0.51 -14.13 -3.90
C LEU A 45 0.14 -12.69 -4.26
N SER A 46 0.04 -12.38 -5.55
CA SER A 46 -0.41 -11.08 -6.05
C SER A 46 -1.84 -10.76 -5.59
N ASP A 47 -2.74 -11.74 -5.63
CA ASP A 47 -4.11 -11.58 -5.16
C ASP A 47 -4.17 -11.37 -3.63
N GLN A 48 -3.35 -12.12 -2.87
CA GLN A 48 -3.29 -11.99 -1.41
C GLN A 48 -2.67 -10.66 -0.94
N ALA A 49 -1.84 -10.06 -1.78
CA ALA A 49 -1.08 -8.87 -1.41
C ALA A 49 -1.96 -7.63 -1.14
N GLU A 50 -3.14 -7.52 -1.74
CA GLU A 50 -4.05 -6.38 -1.49
C GLU A 50 -4.56 -6.37 -0.05
N ASP A 51 -4.87 -7.54 0.51
CA ASP A 51 -5.39 -7.69 1.88
C ASP A 51 -4.29 -7.85 2.93
N ALA A 52 -3.04 -8.09 2.51
CA ALA A 52 -1.94 -8.28 3.43
C ALA A 52 -1.54 -6.97 4.12
N ARG A 53 -1.38 -7.03 5.45
CA ARG A 53 -1.04 -5.88 6.29
C ARG A 53 0.45 -5.56 6.27
N SER A 54 1.30 -6.56 6.06
CA SER A 54 2.75 -6.44 6.09
C SER A 54 3.42 -7.50 5.22
N ASN A 55 4.73 -7.32 4.99
CA ASN A 55 5.56 -8.33 4.31
C ASN A 55 5.57 -9.66 5.09
N GLU A 56 5.59 -9.58 6.41
CA GLU A 56 5.58 -10.75 7.29
C GLU A 56 4.25 -11.52 7.22
N ASP A 57 3.10 -10.83 7.27
CA ASP A 57 1.78 -11.43 7.08
C ASP A 57 1.69 -12.16 5.74
N LEU A 58 2.15 -11.52 4.66
CA LEU A 58 2.14 -12.11 3.33
C LEU A 58 3.11 -13.32 3.24
N ALA A 59 4.27 -13.26 3.88
CA ALA A 59 5.22 -14.36 3.94
C ALA A 59 4.65 -15.58 4.71
N GLN A 60 3.95 -15.34 5.82
CA GLN A 60 3.28 -16.42 6.57
C GLN A 60 2.20 -17.10 5.72
N ARG A 61 1.39 -16.34 4.98
CA ARG A 61 0.40 -16.88 4.03
C ARG A 61 1.08 -17.71 2.94
N LEU A 62 2.20 -17.23 2.38
CA LEU A 62 2.96 -17.96 1.36
C LEU A 62 3.49 -19.29 1.90
N VAL A 63 4.05 -19.29 3.11
CA VAL A 63 4.52 -20.53 3.76
C VAL A 63 3.39 -21.52 3.98
N ALA A 64 2.22 -21.06 4.46
CA ALA A 64 1.03 -21.87 4.63
C ALA A 64 0.59 -22.47 3.28
N ARG A 65 0.52 -21.64 2.23
CA ARG A 65 0.14 -22.07 0.88
C ARG A 65 1.11 -23.11 0.30
N CYS A 66 2.41 -22.94 0.49
CA CYS A 66 3.40 -23.92 0.07
C CYS A 66 3.19 -25.28 0.75
N ARG A 67 2.84 -25.29 2.04
CA ARG A 67 2.52 -26.53 2.78
C ARG A 67 1.27 -27.22 2.23
N GLU A 68 0.19 -26.47 2.04
CA GLU A 68 -1.08 -26.97 1.48
C GLU A 68 -0.90 -27.58 0.09
N THR A 69 -0.10 -26.95 -0.76
CA THR A 69 0.13 -27.39 -2.15
C THR A 69 1.29 -28.36 -2.29
N GLN A 70 1.87 -28.81 -1.18
CA GLN A 70 3.08 -29.67 -1.17
C GLN A 70 4.20 -29.07 -2.04
N THR A 71 4.43 -27.78 -1.94
CA THR A 71 5.50 -27.09 -2.66
C THR A 71 6.68 -26.87 -1.72
N ILE A 72 7.89 -27.20 -2.19
CA ILE A 72 9.11 -26.95 -1.44
C ILE A 72 9.25 -25.43 -1.23
N LEU A 73 9.48 -25.04 0.02
CA LEU A 73 9.67 -23.65 0.38
C LEU A 73 10.89 -23.07 -0.34
N PRO A 74 10.74 -21.89 -0.99
CA PRO A 74 11.89 -21.17 -1.50
C PRO A 74 12.81 -20.72 -0.36
N ALA A 75 14.03 -20.30 -0.69
CA ALA A 75 14.91 -19.66 0.28
C ALA A 75 14.26 -18.42 0.89
N VAL A 76 14.56 -18.12 2.15
CA VAL A 76 13.98 -16.98 2.90
C VAL A 76 14.11 -15.68 2.12
N SER A 77 15.29 -15.39 1.56
CA SER A 77 15.51 -14.19 0.73
C SER A 77 14.63 -14.14 -0.52
N THR A 78 14.26 -15.31 -1.08
CA THR A 78 13.32 -15.38 -2.21
C THR A 78 11.90 -15.08 -1.75
N ILE A 79 11.49 -15.59 -0.60
CA ILE A 79 10.19 -15.30 0.01
C ILE A 79 10.06 -13.80 0.28
N GLU A 80 11.04 -13.20 0.95
CA GLU A 80 11.06 -11.78 1.27
C GLU A 80 10.93 -10.90 0.02
N ARG A 81 11.70 -11.21 -1.03
CA ARG A 81 11.64 -10.48 -2.30
C ARG A 81 10.29 -10.62 -2.98
N LEU A 82 9.75 -11.85 -3.08
CA LEU A 82 8.46 -12.10 -3.72
C LEU A 82 7.32 -11.36 -3.01
N CYS A 83 7.33 -11.36 -1.68
CA CYS A 83 6.34 -10.64 -0.90
C CYS A 83 6.48 -9.12 -1.05
N ALA A 84 7.71 -8.59 -1.04
CA ALA A 84 7.96 -7.17 -1.26
C ALA A 84 7.49 -6.72 -2.66
N ASP A 85 7.84 -7.48 -3.70
CA ASP A 85 7.43 -7.20 -5.09
C ASP A 85 5.89 -7.23 -5.24
N ALA A 86 5.23 -8.24 -4.62
CA ALA A 86 3.78 -8.37 -4.65
C ALA A 86 3.08 -7.21 -3.92
N LEU A 87 3.60 -6.76 -2.78
CA LEU A 87 3.06 -5.62 -2.03
C LEU A 87 3.21 -4.30 -2.80
N VAL A 88 4.35 -4.09 -3.46
CA VAL A 88 4.57 -2.91 -4.32
C VAL A 88 3.61 -2.92 -5.51
N ALA A 89 3.42 -4.07 -6.14
CA ALA A 89 2.48 -4.22 -7.24
C ALA A 89 1.03 -3.99 -6.80
N ALA A 90 0.63 -4.51 -5.62
CA ALA A 90 -0.70 -4.28 -5.05
C ALA A 90 -0.94 -2.80 -4.74
N GLU A 91 0.05 -2.09 -4.20
CA GLU A 91 -0.02 -0.65 -3.94
C GLU A 91 -0.27 0.13 -5.22
N ARG A 92 0.48 -0.15 -6.29
CA ARG A 92 0.27 0.48 -7.61
C ARG A 92 -1.12 0.19 -8.19
N ARG A 93 -1.61 -1.05 -8.08
CA ARG A 93 -2.97 -1.39 -8.56
C ARG A 93 -4.05 -0.59 -7.82
N ILE A 94 -3.89 -0.40 -6.51
CA ILE A 94 -4.82 0.40 -5.70
C ILE A 94 -4.73 1.88 -6.12
N GLU A 95 -3.53 2.42 -6.28
CA GLU A 95 -3.30 3.80 -6.74
C GLU A 95 -3.96 4.05 -8.11
N THR A 96 -3.73 3.16 -9.07
CA THR A 96 -4.35 3.25 -10.40
C THR A 96 -5.87 3.09 -10.33
N ARG A 97 -6.40 2.15 -9.53
CA ARG A 97 -7.85 1.95 -9.34
C ARG A 97 -8.54 3.19 -8.79
N ILE A 98 -7.92 3.90 -7.86
CA ILE A 98 -8.44 5.17 -7.35
C ILE A 98 -8.38 6.24 -8.44
N ALA A 99 -7.24 6.37 -9.12
CA ALA A 99 -7.04 7.37 -10.17
C ALA A 99 -8.01 7.20 -11.35
N GLU A 100 -8.32 5.96 -11.76
CA GLU A 100 -9.27 5.64 -12.84
C GLU A 100 -10.72 6.02 -12.52
N ARG A 101 -11.08 6.11 -11.23
CA ARG A 101 -12.42 6.55 -10.80
C ARG A 101 -12.59 8.06 -10.73
N LEU A 102 -11.50 8.81 -10.84
CA LEU A 102 -11.51 10.26 -10.89
C LEU A 102 -11.71 10.72 -12.33
N ASP A 103 -12.68 11.59 -12.57
CA ASP A 103 -12.77 12.31 -13.83
C ASP A 103 -11.68 13.39 -13.95
N ASP A 104 -11.56 14.00 -15.11
CA ASP A 104 -10.51 14.99 -15.38
C ASP A 104 -10.70 16.25 -14.52
N ASP A 105 -11.94 16.65 -14.27
CA ASP A 105 -12.24 17.80 -13.42
C ASP A 105 -11.85 17.54 -11.94
N ALA A 106 -12.09 16.32 -11.44
CA ALA A 106 -11.66 15.93 -10.08
C ALA A 106 -10.13 15.89 -9.98
N ARG A 107 -9.43 15.39 -10.99
CA ARG A 107 -7.97 15.38 -11.05
C ARG A 107 -7.40 16.80 -11.03
N GLU A 108 -7.99 17.72 -11.82
CA GLU A 108 -7.59 19.13 -11.86
C GLU A 108 -7.81 19.80 -10.50
N ARG A 109 -8.97 19.60 -9.88
CA ARG A 109 -9.26 20.14 -8.53
C ARG A 109 -8.29 19.60 -7.48
N LEU A 110 -7.94 18.31 -7.52
CA LEU A 110 -6.95 17.71 -6.62
C LEU A 110 -5.55 18.30 -6.84
N ASP A 111 -5.11 18.44 -8.08
CA ASP A 111 -3.82 19.08 -8.40
C ASP A 111 -3.82 20.56 -7.99
N GLY A 112 -4.96 21.23 -8.04
CA GLY A 112 -5.18 22.57 -7.52
C GLY A 112 -4.84 22.71 -6.03
N LEU A 113 -5.08 21.68 -5.22
CA LEU A 113 -4.68 21.68 -3.80
C LEU A 113 -3.18 21.89 -3.59
N LEU A 114 -2.35 21.45 -4.54
CA LEU A 114 -0.90 21.58 -4.47
C LEU A 114 -0.37 22.89 -5.10
N THR A 115 -1.09 23.44 -6.06
CA THR A 115 -0.63 24.58 -6.86
C THR A 115 -1.17 25.91 -6.37
N GLU A 116 -2.40 25.92 -5.85
CA GLU A 116 -3.04 27.12 -5.36
C GLU A 116 -2.55 27.46 -3.94
N LEU A 117 -2.09 28.69 -3.79
CA LEU A 117 -1.55 29.19 -2.54
C LEU A 117 -2.60 30.07 -1.84
N LEU A 118 -2.66 29.93 -0.53
CA LEU A 118 -3.36 30.85 0.37
C LEU A 118 -2.46 32.03 0.75
N ASP A 119 -3.01 33.00 1.46
CA ASP A 119 -2.24 34.08 2.09
C ASP A 119 -1.08 33.46 2.89
N ALA A 120 0.14 33.96 2.74
CA ALA A 120 1.37 33.42 3.31
C ALA A 120 2.07 32.27 2.54
N ASN A 121 1.78 32.06 1.26
CA ASN A 121 2.43 31.06 0.40
C ASN A 121 2.29 29.59 0.88
N VAL A 122 1.22 29.28 1.62
CA VAL A 122 0.89 27.92 2.05
C VAL A 122 -0.05 27.29 1.04
N SER A 123 0.26 26.10 0.52
CA SER A 123 -0.67 25.39 -0.37
C SER A 123 -1.96 25.00 0.35
N ARG A 124 -3.07 24.93 -0.39
CA ARG A 124 -4.36 24.49 0.15
C ARG A 124 -4.25 23.12 0.82
N PHE A 125 -3.43 22.21 0.28
CA PHE A 125 -3.19 20.90 0.85
C PHE A 125 -2.56 20.97 2.25
N ILE A 126 -1.53 21.78 2.43
CA ILE A 126 -0.88 21.97 3.74
C ILE A 126 -1.83 22.62 4.74
N TRP A 127 -2.61 23.58 4.30
CA TRP A 127 -3.61 24.25 5.13
C TRP A 127 -4.72 23.28 5.57
N LEU A 128 -5.23 22.42 4.69
CA LEU A 128 -6.21 21.39 5.04
C LEU A 128 -5.68 20.42 6.10
N ARG A 129 -4.43 20.03 5.99
CA ARG A 129 -3.77 19.09 6.92
C ARG A 129 -3.62 19.65 8.33
N GLN A 130 -3.50 20.96 8.49
CA GLN A 130 -3.20 21.65 9.75
C GLN A 130 -4.46 22.09 10.49
N PHE A 131 -5.52 21.29 10.52
CA PHE A 131 -6.71 21.67 11.29
C PHE A 131 -6.54 21.35 12.77
N GLU A 132 -6.88 22.33 13.60
CA GLU A 132 -6.91 22.21 15.06
C GLU A 132 -8.34 22.31 15.55
N VAL A 133 -8.67 21.50 16.54
CA VAL A 133 -9.97 21.53 17.23
C VAL A 133 -9.90 22.63 18.28
N GLY A 134 -10.72 23.65 18.14
CA GLY A 134 -10.81 24.75 19.10
C GLY A 134 -12.24 24.97 19.58
N ASN A 135 -12.39 25.48 20.81
CA ASN A 135 -13.70 25.69 21.45
C ASN A 135 -14.24 27.13 21.29
N ASN A 136 -13.93 27.80 20.17
CA ASN A 136 -14.42 29.15 19.91
C ASN A 136 -14.96 29.29 18.47
N SER A 137 -15.78 30.30 18.27
CA SER A 137 -16.42 30.58 16.97
C SER A 137 -15.43 30.73 15.81
N ALA A 138 -14.26 31.30 16.07
CA ALA A 138 -13.22 31.44 15.03
C ALA A 138 -12.62 30.09 14.59
N ALA A 139 -12.48 29.16 15.53
CA ALA A 139 -12.05 27.79 15.21
C ALA A 139 -13.15 27.05 14.42
N ALA A 140 -14.41 27.19 14.83
CA ALA A 140 -15.55 26.61 14.13
C ALA A 140 -15.64 27.13 12.68
N ASN A 141 -15.51 28.43 12.46
CA ASN A 141 -15.50 29.00 11.11
C ASN A 141 -14.37 28.46 10.25
N ARG A 142 -13.14 28.32 10.80
CA ARG A 142 -12.03 27.71 10.07
C ARG A 142 -12.27 26.25 9.70
N LEU A 143 -13.01 25.50 10.50
CA LEU A 143 -13.41 24.13 10.14
C LEU A 143 -14.46 24.13 9.02
N LEU A 144 -15.42 25.05 9.07
CA LEU A 144 -16.41 25.22 8.02
C LEU A 144 -15.77 25.61 6.67
N ASP A 145 -14.81 26.55 6.68
CA ASP A 145 -14.06 26.93 5.47
C ASP A 145 -13.33 25.74 4.85
N ARG A 146 -12.77 24.86 5.69
CA ARG A 146 -12.11 23.61 5.22
C ARG A 146 -13.11 22.63 4.66
N LEU A 147 -14.24 22.45 5.34
CA LEU A 147 -15.29 21.55 4.89
C LEU A 147 -15.86 22.01 3.55
N GLU A 148 -16.09 23.33 3.37
CA GLU A 148 -16.53 23.91 2.11
C GLU A 148 -15.54 23.65 0.98
N LEU A 149 -14.23 23.83 1.22
CA LEU A 149 -13.19 23.52 0.24
C LEU A 149 -13.17 22.03 -0.13
N LEU A 150 -13.27 21.12 0.86
CA LEU A 150 -13.26 19.68 0.63
C LEU A 150 -14.51 19.22 -0.11
N SER A 151 -15.68 19.67 0.30
CA SER A 151 -16.96 19.39 -0.40
C SER A 151 -16.95 19.95 -1.83
N GLY A 152 -16.28 21.08 -2.05
CA GLY A 152 -16.07 21.66 -3.38
C GLY A 152 -15.22 20.80 -4.32
N LEU A 153 -14.45 19.82 -3.80
CA LEU A 153 -13.77 18.84 -4.64
C LEU A 153 -14.74 17.86 -5.31
N ALA A 154 -15.96 17.75 -4.81
CA ALA A 154 -17.06 16.94 -5.36
C ALA A 154 -16.61 15.49 -5.66
N LEU A 155 -15.87 14.87 -4.72
CA LEU A 155 -15.45 13.48 -4.86
C LEU A 155 -16.61 12.54 -4.57
N ASP A 156 -16.68 11.42 -5.30
CA ASP A 156 -17.67 10.37 -5.04
C ASP A 156 -17.43 9.77 -3.63
N PRO A 157 -18.41 9.79 -2.72
CA PRO A 157 -18.33 9.16 -1.41
C PRO A 157 -17.97 7.65 -1.47
N GLN A 158 -18.31 6.98 -2.59
CA GLN A 158 -18.01 5.58 -2.81
C GLN A 158 -16.63 5.33 -3.45
N LEU A 159 -15.84 6.38 -3.69
CA LEU A 159 -14.52 6.28 -4.31
C LEU A 159 -13.64 5.22 -3.65
N LEU A 160 -13.66 5.15 -2.33
CA LEU A 160 -12.81 4.28 -1.52
C LEU A 160 -13.48 2.96 -1.07
N ALA A 161 -14.76 2.72 -1.40
CA ALA A 161 -15.53 1.59 -0.87
C ALA A 161 -14.92 0.20 -1.15
N SER A 162 -14.17 0.05 -2.24
CA SER A 162 -13.51 -1.22 -2.61
C SER A 162 -12.06 -1.33 -2.14
N ILE A 163 -11.57 -0.34 -1.39
CA ILE A 163 -10.17 -0.30 -0.94
C ILE A 163 -10.09 -0.79 0.51
N PRO A 164 -9.20 -1.73 0.83
CA PRO A 164 -9.03 -2.20 2.21
C PRO A 164 -8.68 -1.06 3.18
N PRO A 165 -9.31 -0.98 4.37
CA PRO A 165 -9.15 0.14 5.30
C PRO A 165 -7.67 0.41 5.70
N HIS A 166 -6.86 -0.64 5.85
CA HIS A 166 -5.44 -0.48 6.18
C HIS A 166 -4.63 0.16 5.04
N ARG A 167 -5.07 0.02 3.78
CA ARG A 167 -4.47 0.68 2.62
C ARG A 167 -4.87 2.15 2.56
N ILE A 168 -6.13 2.47 2.83
CA ILE A 168 -6.61 3.85 3.01
C ILE A 168 -5.78 4.53 4.10
N ALA A 169 -5.69 3.93 5.29
CA ALA A 169 -4.90 4.48 6.39
C ALA A 169 -3.41 4.65 6.05
N ARG A 170 -2.84 3.80 5.18
CA ARG A 170 -1.46 3.93 4.72
C ARG A 170 -1.29 5.12 3.78
N LEU A 171 -2.16 5.28 2.77
CA LEU A 171 -2.13 6.41 1.83
C LEU A 171 -2.35 7.73 2.57
N ARG A 172 -3.30 7.80 3.50
CA ARG A 172 -3.52 8.96 4.36
C ARG A 172 -2.26 9.34 5.13
N ARG A 173 -1.61 8.39 5.83
CA ARG A 173 -0.35 8.65 6.55
C ARG A 173 0.78 9.13 5.63
N GLN A 174 0.80 8.69 4.38
CA GLN A 174 1.77 9.22 3.40
C GLN A 174 1.46 10.68 3.09
N GLY A 175 0.22 11.05 2.82
CA GLY A 175 -0.19 12.43 2.60
C GLY A 175 0.10 13.34 3.81
N GLU A 176 -0.08 12.83 5.04
CA GLU A 176 0.25 13.56 6.27
C GLU A 176 1.76 13.85 6.43
N ARG A 177 2.63 13.07 5.79
CA ARG A 177 4.10 13.21 5.86
C ARG A 177 4.71 13.97 4.71
N TYR A 178 4.13 13.91 3.52
CA TYR A 178 4.69 14.57 2.36
C TYR A 178 4.54 16.10 2.44
N PHE A 179 5.57 16.79 1.96
CA PHE A 179 5.45 18.19 1.56
C PHE A 179 4.91 18.28 0.14
N THR A 180 4.42 19.44 -0.24
CA THR A 180 3.79 19.69 -1.55
C THR A 180 4.68 19.24 -2.71
N ASP A 181 5.98 19.57 -2.67
CA ASP A 181 6.92 19.21 -3.73
C ASP A 181 7.13 17.68 -3.81
N GLY A 182 7.25 17.02 -2.66
CA GLY A 182 7.35 15.55 -2.63
C GLY A 182 6.10 14.84 -3.16
N LEU A 183 4.91 15.45 -3.07
CA LEU A 183 3.71 14.92 -3.72
C LEU A 183 3.73 15.14 -5.24
N ARG A 184 4.22 16.29 -5.69
CA ARG A 184 4.35 16.60 -7.12
C ARG A 184 5.32 15.65 -7.84
N ASP A 185 6.38 15.21 -7.17
CA ASP A 185 7.40 14.32 -7.72
C ASP A 185 6.91 12.86 -7.89
N ASN A 186 5.78 12.48 -7.28
CA ASN A 186 5.19 11.16 -7.49
C ASN A 186 4.55 11.03 -8.89
N SER A 187 4.35 9.78 -9.32
CA SER A 187 3.51 9.51 -10.50
C SER A 187 2.11 10.08 -10.29
N SER A 188 1.43 10.43 -11.39
CA SER A 188 0.09 11.01 -11.35
C SER A 188 -0.90 10.16 -10.56
N ASP A 189 -0.97 8.85 -10.84
CA ASP A 189 -1.88 7.92 -10.15
C ASP A 189 -1.65 7.92 -8.64
N ARG A 190 -0.38 7.82 -8.22
CA ARG A 190 -0.02 7.84 -6.81
C ARG A 190 -0.36 9.16 -6.14
N ARG A 191 -0.06 10.28 -6.80
CA ARG A 191 -0.38 11.63 -6.32
C ARG A 191 -1.87 11.80 -6.12
N TRP A 192 -2.67 11.51 -7.15
CA TRP A 192 -4.12 11.61 -7.07
C TRP A 192 -4.72 10.65 -6.04
N ALA A 193 -4.23 9.42 -5.94
CA ALA A 193 -4.70 8.48 -4.93
C ALA A 193 -4.45 8.99 -3.50
N ILE A 194 -3.27 9.54 -3.22
CA ILE A 194 -2.96 10.13 -1.90
C ILE A 194 -3.84 11.33 -1.63
N LEU A 195 -3.99 12.27 -2.59
CA LEU A 195 -4.80 13.47 -2.43
C LEU A 195 -6.27 13.14 -2.23
N ALA A 196 -6.82 12.22 -3.03
CA ALA A 196 -8.21 11.81 -2.92
C ALA A 196 -8.52 11.11 -1.59
N VAL A 197 -7.64 10.20 -1.14
CA VAL A 197 -7.78 9.56 0.17
C VAL A 197 -7.73 10.60 1.30
N CYS A 198 -6.77 11.52 1.25
CA CYS A 198 -6.68 12.57 2.26
C CYS A 198 -7.94 13.46 2.26
N ALA A 199 -8.42 13.86 1.11
CA ALA A 199 -9.61 14.72 0.99
C ALA A 199 -10.86 14.04 1.58
N VAL A 200 -11.15 12.79 1.20
CA VAL A 200 -12.30 12.04 1.70
C VAL A 200 -12.21 11.79 3.22
N GLU A 201 -11.05 11.38 3.71
CA GLU A 201 -10.85 11.10 5.14
C GLU A 201 -10.88 12.37 5.99
N TRP A 202 -10.33 13.48 5.50
CA TRP A 202 -10.37 14.76 6.21
C TRP A 202 -11.76 15.39 6.18
N GLU A 203 -12.50 15.27 5.08
CA GLU A 203 -13.89 15.73 5.00
C GLU A 203 -14.75 15.06 6.07
N ALA A 204 -14.68 13.73 6.17
CA ALA A 204 -15.39 12.97 7.19
C ALA A 204 -14.96 13.38 8.63
N ALA A 205 -13.66 13.47 8.88
CA ALA A 205 -13.15 13.83 10.20
C ALA A 205 -13.51 15.28 10.62
N ILE A 206 -13.51 16.22 9.68
CA ILE A 206 -13.89 17.62 9.95
C ILE A 206 -15.41 17.72 10.16
N ALA A 207 -16.21 17.00 9.36
CA ALA A 207 -17.66 16.97 9.54
C ALA A 207 -18.04 16.44 10.93
N ASP A 208 -17.45 15.34 11.37
CA ASP A 208 -17.64 14.79 12.72
C ASP A 208 -17.26 15.81 13.80
N THR A 209 -16.15 16.50 13.62
CA THR A 209 -15.68 17.53 14.55
C THR A 209 -16.62 18.72 14.64
N VAL A 210 -17.18 19.15 13.51
CA VAL A 210 -18.17 20.26 13.46
C VAL A 210 -19.43 19.89 14.22
N VAL A 211 -19.94 18.66 14.01
CA VAL A 211 -21.12 18.15 14.74
C VAL A 211 -20.86 18.11 16.26
N GLU A 212 -19.74 17.51 16.68
CA GLU A 212 -19.37 17.45 18.08
C GLU A 212 -19.19 18.81 18.73
N THR A 213 -18.69 19.80 17.99
CA THR A 213 -18.49 21.17 18.49
C THR A 213 -19.84 21.87 18.65
N HIS A 214 -20.76 21.66 17.70
CA HIS A 214 -22.11 22.21 17.78
C HIS A 214 -22.89 21.68 19.00
N ASP A 215 -22.77 20.39 19.30
CA ASP A 215 -23.48 19.75 20.42
C ASP A 215 -22.96 20.20 21.81
N ARG A 216 -21.81 20.88 21.84
CA ARG A 216 -21.18 21.40 23.10
C ARG A 216 -21.45 22.87 23.36
N ILE A 217 -22.04 23.59 22.40
CA ILE A 217 -22.40 25.01 22.50
C ILE A 217 -23.85 25.14 22.95
#